data_2fb65c0bfd74786018cc8e60adedd1f1
#
_entry.id   2fb65c0bfd74786018cc8e60adedd1f1
#
_cell.length_a   1.000
_cell.length_b   1.000
_cell.length_c   1.000
_cell.angle_alpha   90.00
_cell.angle_beta   90.00
_cell.angle_gamma   90.00
#
_symmetry.space_group_name_H-M   'P 1'
#
loop_
_entity.id
_entity.type
_entity.pdbx_description
1 polymer ?
#
loop_
_entity_poly.entity_id
_entity_poly.type
_entity_poly.pdbx_seq_one_letter_code
_entity_poly.pdbx_strand_id
1 'polypeptide(L)'
;MLQHVTVPRGPVSLAADLHLPGHADDGAPLPAVVLSTPGSSVKEQIGANYASRLAARGIAALVLDPAHQGQSDGEPRDLEDPYRRGEDISYAIDLLTATPAIDPRRIGVLGICAGGGYAVHTARTDHRIKAVGTVVPVNIGAAFRAFSPDGPAAALDHLAKARTEEVRSGETFRVNWLPDTLEDAIAAGLTDIDTLQAVTYYRTERGGNEHSTNRRLLRSDSLLLGYDAFHLADQLMTQPLQVVLAGRIGNTGSYDMGMELWKTAPNPVDLMVIDGAGHYEMYDEPAYVEAAVERLAGFYANYL
;
A
#
# COMPACT_ATOMS: atom_id res chain seq x y z
N MET A 1 -11.20 -17.63 -8.12
CA MET A 1 -12.13 -17.85 -6.98
C MET A 1 -11.74 -16.91 -5.85
N LEU A 2 -12.71 -16.29 -5.15
CA LEU A 2 -12.46 -15.41 -4.00
C LEU A 2 -12.77 -16.16 -2.70
N GLN A 3 -11.89 -16.06 -1.72
CA GLN A 3 -12.08 -16.58 -0.36
C GLN A 3 -11.82 -15.47 0.66
N HIS A 4 -12.79 -15.21 1.53
CA HIS A 4 -12.59 -14.35 2.70
C HIS A 4 -11.85 -15.14 3.76
N VAL A 5 -10.70 -14.64 4.19
CA VAL A 5 -9.82 -15.32 5.15
C VAL A 5 -9.44 -14.38 6.28
N THR A 6 -9.03 -14.96 7.38
CA THR A 6 -8.52 -14.22 8.53
C THR A 6 -7.03 -14.48 8.68
N VAL A 7 -6.23 -13.42 8.77
CA VAL A 7 -4.80 -13.51 9.05
C VAL A 7 -4.60 -13.33 10.56
N PRO A 8 -4.15 -14.38 11.30
CA PRO A 8 -3.85 -14.25 12.72
C PRO A 8 -2.64 -13.33 12.94
N ARG A 9 -2.78 -12.34 13.84
CA ARG A 9 -1.72 -11.38 14.17
C ARG A 9 -1.64 -11.19 15.69
N GLY A 10 -1.18 -12.20 16.42
CA GLY A 10 -1.17 -12.18 17.87
C GLY A 10 -2.59 -12.00 18.44
N PRO A 11 -2.86 -10.92 19.21
CA PRO A 11 -4.17 -10.72 19.84
C PRO A 11 -5.23 -10.13 18.88
N VAL A 12 -4.86 -9.73 17.66
CA VAL A 12 -5.76 -9.17 16.67
C VAL A 12 -5.83 -10.07 15.43
N SER A 13 -6.88 -9.94 14.67
CA SER A 13 -7.09 -10.65 13.41
C SER A 13 -7.21 -9.65 12.26
N LEU A 14 -6.57 -9.92 11.13
CA LEU A 14 -6.71 -9.10 9.95
C LEU A 14 -7.70 -9.74 8.99
N ALA A 15 -8.64 -8.93 8.50
CA ALA A 15 -9.55 -9.32 7.45
C ALA A 15 -8.82 -9.29 6.10
N ALA A 16 -8.92 -10.37 5.34
CA ALA A 16 -8.23 -10.48 4.07
C ALA A 16 -9.06 -11.25 3.03
N ASP A 17 -8.76 -10.98 1.77
CA ASP A 17 -9.35 -11.60 0.60
C ASP A 17 -8.26 -12.33 -0.19
N LEU A 18 -8.38 -13.66 -0.27
CA LEU A 18 -7.51 -14.50 -1.08
C LEU A 18 -8.17 -14.77 -2.43
N HIS A 19 -7.58 -14.20 -3.47
CA HIS A 19 -7.96 -14.43 -4.86
C HIS A 19 -7.15 -15.60 -5.42
N LEU A 20 -7.82 -16.70 -5.74
CA LEU A 20 -7.20 -17.89 -6.33
C LEU A 20 -7.50 -17.97 -7.83
N PRO A 21 -6.55 -18.46 -8.64
CA PRO A 21 -6.81 -18.81 -10.04
C PRO A 21 -8.03 -19.73 -10.21
N GLY A 22 -8.76 -19.53 -11.30
CA GLY A 22 -9.96 -20.35 -11.60
C GLY A 22 -9.65 -21.81 -11.93
N HIS A 23 -8.46 -22.08 -12.42
CA HIS A 23 -7.93 -23.39 -12.73
C HIS A 23 -6.53 -23.49 -12.10
N ALA A 24 -6.37 -24.33 -11.10
CA ALA A 24 -5.06 -24.84 -10.70
C ALA A 24 -4.78 -26.02 -11.63
N ASP A 25 -3.87 -25.84 -12.58
CA ASP A 25 -3.42 -26.93 -13.42
C ASP A 25 -2.77 -28.01 -12.54
N ASP A 26 -3.30 -29.24 -12.61
CA ASP A 26 -2.75 -30.48 -12.04
C ASP A 26 -2.50 -30.53 -10.53
N GLY A 27 -3.10 -29.65 -9.72
CA GLY A 27 -2.95 -29.67 -8.25
C GLY A 27 -1.58 -29.23 -7.74
N ALA A 28 -0.75 -28.63 -8.58
CA ALA A 28 0.53 -28.06 -8.16
C ALA A 28 0.34 -26.81 -7.30
N PRO A 29 1.15 -26.61 -6.23
CA PRO A 29 1.08 -25.42 -5.41
C PRO A 29 1.36 -24.15 -6.24
N LEU A 30 0.57 -23.11 -5.98
CA LEU A 30 0.58 -21.85 -6.76
C LEU A 30 1.64 -20.87 -6.24
N PRO A 31 2.20 -20.02 -7.11
CA PRO A 31 2.87 -18.82 -6.66
C PRO A 31 1.84 -17.86 -6.07
N ALA A 32 2.26 -17.04 -5.10
CA ALA A 32 1.37 -16.10 -4.45
C ALA A 32 2.02 -14.71 -4.27
N VAL A 33 1.17 -13.68 -4.23
CA VAL A 33 1.59 -12.30 -3.98
C VAL A 33 0.72 -11.71 -2.87
N VAL A 34 1.36 -11.12 -1.85
CA VAL A 34 0.67 -10.28 -0.86
C VAL A 34 0.58 -8.86 -1.41
N LEU A 35 -0.61 -8.27 -1.41
CA LEU A 35 -0.83 -6.90 -1.83
C LEU A 35 -0.85 -5.96 -0.62
N SER A 36 0.04 -4.98 -0.64
CA SER A 36 0.07 -3.86 0.31
C SER A 36 -0.58 -2.63 -0.32
N THR A 37 -1.66 -2.17 0.30
CA THR A 37 -2.53 -1.12 -0.24
C THR A 37 -2.09 0.29 0.15
N PRO A 38 -2.58 1.34 -0.54
CA PRO A 38 -2.34 2.73 -0.20
C PRO A 38 -2.75 3.10 1.23
N GLY A 39 -2.30 4.25 1.72
CA GLY A 39 -2.84 4.87 2.93
C GLY A 39 -4.36 5.09 2.80
N SER A 40 -5.11 4.87 3.87
CA SER A 40 -6.59 4.93 3.95
C SER A 40 -7.37 3.93 3.07
N SER A 41 -6.70 3.11 2.28
CA SER A 41 -7.35 2.13 1.41
C SER A 41 -7.71 0.85 2.18
N VAL A 42 -8.83 0.25 1.79
CA VAL A 42 -9.27 -1.07 2.27
C VAL A 42 -9.17 -2.10 1.15
N LYS A 43 -9.21 -3.38 1.52
CA LYS A 43 -8.96 -4.52 0.61
C LYS A 43 -9.89 -4.57 -0.61
N GLU A 44 -11.12 -4.06 -0.47
CA GLU A 44 -12.14 -4.04 -1.54
C GLU A 44 -11.86 -3.01 -2.65
N GLN A 45 -10.95 -2.07 -2.42
CA GLN A 45 -10.64 -0.98 -3.35
C GLN A 45 -9.58 -1.43 -4.38
N ILE A 46 -8.54 -0.62 -4.62
CA ILE A 46 -7.49 -0.92 -5.61
C ILE A 46 -6.86 -2.29 -5.41
N GLY A 47 -6.74 -2.77 -4.16
CA GLY A 47 -6.15 -4.08 -3.87
C GLY A 47 -6.91 -5.21 -4.56
N ALA A 48 -8.25 -5.25 -4.43
CA ALA A 48 -9.09 -6.25 -5.11
C ALA A 48 -8.97 -6.18 -6.64
N ASN A 49 -8.83 -4.96 -7.18
CA ASN A 49 -8.71 -4.74 -8.61
C ASN A 49 -7.45 -5.41 -9.19
N TYR A 50 -6.30 -5.23 -8.54
CA TYR A 50 -5.05 -5.89 -8.94
C TYR A 50 -5.04 -7.38 -8.60
N ALA A 51 -5.52 -7.77 -7.41
CA ALA A 51 -5.54 -9.16 -6.95
C ALA A 51 -6.35 -10.08 -7.89
N SER A 52 -7.54 -9.64 -8.29
CA SER A 52 -8.40 -10.41 -9.20
C SER A 52 -7.75 -10.64 -10.58
N ARG A 53 -7.03 -9.64 -11.10
CA ARG A 53 -6.35 -9.73 -12.38
C ARG A 53 -5.07 -10.58 -12.34
N LEU A 54 -4.32 -10.54 -11.22
CA LEU A 54 -3.19 -11.44 -11.01
C LEU A 54 -3.67 -12.89 -10.89
N ALA A 55 -4.79 -13.13 -10.17
CA ALA A 55 -5.39 -14.44 -10.06
C ALA A 55 -5.85 -15.00 -11.42
N ALA A 56 -6.38 -14.15 -12.30
CA ALA A 56 -6.73 -14.53 -13.66
C ALA A 56 -5.50 -14.94 -14.51
N ARG A 57 -4.28 -14.59 -14.07
CA ARG A 57 -3.01 -14.95 -14.71
C ARG A 57 -2.23 -16.04 -13.98
N GLY A 58 -2.89 -16.81 -13.12
CA GLY A 58 -2.29 -17.97 -12.46
C GLY A 58 -1.51 -17.67 -11.17
N ILE A 59 -1.56 -16.45 -10.65
CA ILE A 59 -0.86 -16.02 -9.44
C ILE A 59 -1.89 -15.81 -8.33
N ALA A 60 -1.84 -16.59 -7.26
CA ALA A 60 -2.68 -16.34 -6.09
C ALA A 60 -2.35 -14.96 -5.49
N ALA A 61 -3.36 -14.22 -5.06
CA ALA A 61 -3.17 -12.87 -4.57
C ALA A 61 -3.96 -12.63 -3.28
N LEU A 62 -3.26 -12.27 -2.22
CA LEU A 62 -3.84 -11.97 -0.91
C LEU A 62 -3.80 -10.47 -0.68
N VAL A 63 -4.96 -9.86 -0.52
CA VAL A 63 -5.10 -8.46 -0.11
C VAL A 63 -5.75 -8.39 1.27
N LEU A 64 -5.26 -7.50 2.12
CA LEU A 64 -5.73 -7.41 3.51
C LEU A 64 -6.05 -5.96 3.90
N ASP A 65 -6.97 -5.81 4.84
CA ASP A 65 -7.08 -4.59 5.62
C ASP A 65 -5.99 -4.57 6.68
N PRO A 66 -5.24 -3.48 6.83
CA PRO A 66 -4.24 -3.41 7.88
C PRO A 66 -4.87 -3.38 9.27
N ALA A 67 -4.12 -3.77 10.27
CA ALA A 67 -4.56 -3.64 11.65
C ALA A 67 -5.08 -2.23 11.95
N HIS A 68 -6.14 -2.11 12.74
CA HIS A 68 -6.82 -0.85 13.12
C HIS A 68 -7.67 -0.20 12.01
N GLN A 69 -7.75 -0.78 10.82
CA GLN A 69 -8.45 -0.19 9.66
C GLN A 69 -9.40 -1.22 9.03
N GLY A 70 -10.33 -0.74 8.21
CA GLY A 70 -11.27 -1.58 7.50
C GLY A 70 -12.03 -2.55 8.41
N GLN A 71 -12.12 -3.80 8.02
CA GLN A 71 -12.74 -4.89 8.77
C GLN A 71 -11.75 -5.63 9.69
N SER A 72 -10.46 -5.26 9.70
CA SER A 72 -9.47 -5.83 10.62
C SER A 72 -9.66 -5.35 12.04
N ASP A 73 -9.27 -6.19 13.00
CA ASP A 73 -9.26 -5.83 14.41
C ASP A 73 -8.19 -4.77 14.71
N GLY A 74 -8.23 -4.25 15.92
CA GLY A 74 -7.25 -3.35 16.49
C GLY A 74 -7.85 -2.06 17.01
N GLU A 75 -7.52 -1.77 18.27
CA GLU A 75 -7.86 -0.53 18.94
C GLU A 75 -6.58 0.24 19.30
N PRO A 76 -6.62 1.55 19.21
CA PRO A 76 -7.71 2.39 18.72
C PRO A 76 -7.86 2.30 17.19
N ARG A 77 -9.09 2.45 16.68
CA ARG A 77 -9.36 2.52 15.24
C ARG A 77 -8.64 3.70 14.60
N ASP A 78 -8.43 3.59 13.29
CA ASP A 78 -7.81 4.63 12.44
C ASP A 78 -6.32 4.90 12.76
N LEU A 79 -5.63 3.97 13.42
CA LEU A 79 -4.17 4.08 13.60
C LEU A 79 -3.47 3.74 12.28
N GLU A 80 -2.69 4.68 11.77
CA GLU A 80 -1.72 4.40 10.70
C GLU A 80 -0.33 4.33 11.32
N ASP A 81 0.21 3.14 11.37
CA ASP A 81 1.56 2.85 11.88
C ASP A 81 2.35 2.15 10.78
N PRO A 82 3.31 2.82 10.14
CA PRO A 82 4.03 2.27 9.00
C PRO A 82 4.85 1.01 9.33
N TYR A 83 5.28 0.86 10.57
CA TYR A 83 5.99 -0.35 11.01
C TYR A 83 5.03 -1.54 11.15
N ARG A 84 3.83 -1.30 11.69
CA ARG A 84 2.78 -2.33 11.77
C ARG A 84 2.29 -2.75 10.41
N ARG A 85 2.20 -1.83 9.45
CA ARG A 85 1.88 -2.15 8.05
C ARG A 85 2.87 -3.16 7.47
N GLY A 86 4.15 -3.02 7.78
CA GLY A 86 5.18 -3.99 7.41
C GLY A 86 5.01 -5.35 8.11
N GLU A 87 4.70 -5.35 9.41
CA GLU A 87 4.41 -6.58 10.14
C GLU A 87 3.17 -7.31 9.59
N ASP A 88 2.12 -6.57 9.24
CA ASP A 88 0.89 -7.15 8.66
C ASP A 88 1.19 -7.93 7.37
N ILE A 89 2.12 -7.45 6.53
CA ILE A 89 2.59 -8.17 5.34
C ILE A 89 3.27 -9.49 5.75
N SER A 90 4.12 -9.48 6.78
CA SER A 90 4.80 -10.70 7.25
C SER A 90 3.80 -11.72 7.80
N TYR A 91 2.77 -11.30 8.53
CA TYR A 91 1.69 -12.18 8.99
C TYR A 91 0.85 -12.74 7.83
N ALA A 92 0.63 -11.96 6.77
CA ALA A 92 0.00 -12.44 5.55
C ALA A 92 0.84 -13.54 4.86
N ILE A 93 2.18 -13.38 4.86
CA ILE A 93 3.11 -14.42 4.38
C ILE A 93 3.05 -15.67 5.26
N ASP A 94 2.91 -15.55 6.58
CA ASP A 94 2.71 -16.69 7.49
C ASP A 94 1.48 -17.49 7.08
N LEU A 95 0.34 -16.82 6.83
CA LEU A 95 -0.88 -17.47 6.36
C LEU A 95 -0.67 -18.19 5.03
N LEU A 96 -0.07 -17.51 4.04
CA LEU A 96 0.19 -18.11 2.73
C LEU A 96 1.12 -19.32 2.83
N THR A 97 2.15 -19.26 3.68
CA THR A 97 3.08 -20.37 3.94
C THR A 97 2.37 -21.58 4.52
N ALA A 98 1.32 -21.37 5.35
CA ALA A 98 0.51 -22.43 5.94
C ALA A 98 -0.64 -22.91 5.04
N THR A 99 -0.87 -22.25 3.89
CA THR A 99 -1.97 -22.59 2.96
C THR A 99 -1.54 -23.68 1.99
N PRO A 100 -2.15 -24.89 2.00
CA PRO A 100 -1.69 -26.02 1.20
C PRO A 100 -1.66 -25.79 -0.32
N ALA A 101 -2.49 -24.86 -0.82
CA ALA A 101 -2.54 -24.51 -2.25
C ALA A 101 -1.39 -23.62 -2.70
N ILE A 102 -0.56 -23.09 -1.80
CA ILE A 102 0.49 -22.13 -2.09
C ILE A 102 1.87 -22.78 -1.92
N ASP A 103 2.79 -22.51 -2.85
CA ASP A 103 4.21 -22.87 -2.68
C ASP A 103 4.89 -21.81 -1.78
N PRO A 104 5.31 -22.16 -0.56
CA PRO A 104 5.94 -21.20 0.36
C PRO A 104 7.29 -20.66 -0.12
N ARG A 105 7.87 -21.24 -1.16
CA ARG A 105 9.11 -20.76 -1.78
C ARG A 105 8.86 -19.77 -2.92
N ARG A 106 7.60 -19.54 -3.28
CA ARG A 106 7.17 -18.74 -4.42
C ARG A 106 6.19 -17.64 -3.98
N ILE A 107 6.59 -16.87 -2.95
CA ILE A 107 5.79 -15.76 -2.41
C ILE A 107 6.48 -14.43 -2.73
N GLY A 108 5.76 -13.53 -3.38
CA GLY A 108 6.15 -12.15 -3.66
C GLY A 108 5.29 -11.13 -2.92
N VAL A 109 5.61 -9.86 -3.10
CA VAL A 109 4.82 -8.74 -2.61
C VAL A 109 4.56 -7.73 -3.73
N LEU A 110 3.36 -7.18 -3.78
CA LEU A 110 2.99 -6.04 -4.62
C LEU A 110 2.59 -4.87 -3.73
N GLY A 111 3.32 -3.77 -3.80
CA GLY A 111 2.98 -2.56 -3.07
C GLY A 111 2.45 -1.46 -3.99
N ILE A 112 1.34 -0.81 -3.60
CA ILE A 112 0.71 0.24 -4.38
C ILE A 112 0.69 1.53 -3.56
N CYS A 113 1.17 2.64 -4.13
CA CYS A 113 1.28 3.93 -3.45
C CYS A 113 2.11 3.80 -2.16
N ALA A 114 1.60 4.22 -0.98
CA ALA A 114 2.26 4.00 0.31
C ALA A 114 2.55 2.51 0.59
N GLY A 115 1.68 1.62 0.09
CA GLY A 115 1.91 0.18 0.13
C GLY A 115 3.21 -0.26 -0.56
N GLY A 116 3.67 0.49 -1.58
CA GLY A 116 4.97 0.28 -2.21
C GLY A 116 6.12 0.50 -1.24
N GLY A 117 6.04 1.56 -0.44
CA GLY A 117 6.99 1.81 0.64
C GLY A 117 6.97 0.72 1.72
N TYR A 118 5.78 0.29 2.16
CA TYR A 118 5.65 -0.79 3.16
C TYR A 118 6.17 -2.13 2.64
N ALA A 119 5.91 -2.45 1.38
CA ALA A 119 6.42 -3.68 0.74
C ALA A 119 7.95 -3.71 0.69
N VAL A 120 8.58 -2.60 0.28
CA VAL A 120 10.05 -2.45 0.28
C VAL A 120 10.60 -2.56 1.70
N HIS A 121 9.97 -1.87 2.67
CA HIS A 121 10.36 -1.94 4.07
C HIS A 121 10.38 -3.38 4.59
N THR A 122 9.34 -4.15 4.30
CA THR A 122 9.21 -5.54 4.76
C THR A 122 10.23 -6.45 4.06
N ALA A 123 10.40 -6.30 2.74
CA ALA A 123 11.29 -7.15 1.96
C ALA A 123 12.76 -7.08 2.42
N ARG A 124 13.19 -5.99 3.05
CA ARG A 124 14.54 -5.86 3.63
C ARG A 124 14.82 -6.84 4.75
N THR A 125 13.79 -7.25 5.50
CA THR A 125 13.95 -8.08 6.71
C THR A 125 13.22 -9.41 6.62
N ASP A 126 12.24 -9.57 5.75
CA ASP A 126 11.54 -10.83 5.50
C ASP A 126 11.94 -11.42 4.15
N HIS A 127 13.01 -12.17 4.12
CA HIS A 127 13.56 -12.81 2.92
C HIS A 127 12.77 -14.03 2.42
N ARG A 128 11.61 -14.34 3.03
CA ARG A 128 10.61 -15.23 2.43
C ARG A 128 9.96 -14.59 1.20
N ILE A 129 9.96 -13.25 1.13
CA ILE A 129 9.63 -12.50 -0.08
C ILE A 129 10.69 -12.77 -1.14
N LYS A 130 10.27 -13.28 -2.31
CA LYS A 130 11.18 -13.65 -3.42
C LYS A 130 11.23 -12.62 -4.54
N ALA A 131 10.17 -11.81 -4.68
CA ALA A 131 10.09 -10.77 -5.69
C ALA A 131 9.27 -9.58 -5.17
N VAL A 132 9.66 -8.37 -5.51
CA VAL A 132 8.99 -7.12 -5.10
C VAL A 132 8.53 -6.38 -6.35
N GLY A 133 7.21 -6.25 -6.50
CA GLY A 133 6.60 -5.36 -7.49
C GLY A 133 6.05 -4.11 -6.82
N THR A 134 6.14 -2.97 -7.50
CA THR A 134 5.51 -1.73 -7.02
C THR A 134 4.77 -1.01 -8.13
N VAL A 135 3.65 -0.38 -7.77
CA VAL A 135 2.87 0.50 -8.64
C VAL A 135 2.78 1.87 -8.00
N VAL A 136 3.24 2.90 -8.68
CA VAL A 136 3.30 4.29 -8.20
C VAL A 136 3.76 4.40 -6.74
N PRO A 137 4.91 3.81 -6.37
CA PRO A 137 5.32 3.68 -4.98
C PRO A 137 5.56 5.03 -4.32
N VAL A 138 5.17 5.13 -3.04
CA VAL A 138 5.36 6.33 -2.22
C VAL A 138 6.12 5.97 -0.94
N ASN A 139 7.22 6.66 -0.67
CA ASN A 139 7.82 6.73 0.65
C ASN A 139 6.98 7.69 1.51
N ILE A 140 6.01 7.13 2.22
CA ILE A 140 5.01 7.92 2.94
C ILE A 140 5.64 8.89 3.95
N GLY A 141 6.72 8.49 4.61
CA GLY A 141 7.43 9.37 5.54
C GLY A 141 8.09 10.55 4.83
N ALA A 142 8.72 10.32 3.70
CA ALA A 142 9.28 11.40 2.87
C ALA A 142 8.18 12.36 2.39
N ALA A 143 7.01 11.84 1.97
CA ALA A 143 5.86 12.64 1.60
C ALA A 143 5.37 13.51 2.76
N PHE A 144 5.19 12.95 3.95
CA PHE A 144 4.75 13.71 5.13
C PHE A 144 5.76 14.80 5.51
N ARG A 145 7.06 14.54 5.41
CA ARG A 145 8.10 15.54 5.62
C ARG A 145 8.06 16.67 4.57
N ALA A 146 7.85 16.31 3.31
CA ALA A 146 7.77 17.27 2.22
C ALA A 146 6.53 18.17 2.29
N PHE A 147 5.40 17.63 2.76
CA PHE A 147 4.14 18.36 2.91
C PHE A 147 4.02 19.13 4.25
N SER A 148 5.04 19.15 5.09
CA SER A 148 5.04 19.93 6.34
C SER A 148 5.37 21.40 6.07
N PRO A 149 4.43 22.36 6.16
CA PRO A 149 4.62 23.73 5.69
C PRO A 149 5.78 24.47 6.39
N ASP A 150 5.90 24.26 7.71
CA ASP A 150 6.93 24.88 8.55
C ASP A 150 8.10 23.91 8.85
N GLY A 151 8.16 22.82 8.09
CA GLY A 151 9.13 21.74 8.23
C GLY A 151 8.76 20.69 9.26
N PRO A 152 9.40 19.50 9.18
CA PRO A 152 9.01 18.33 9.98
C PRO A 152 9.22 18.51 11.49
N ALA A 153 10.21 19.30 11.92
CA ALA A 153 10.43 19.56 13.34
C ALA A 153 9.29 20.37 13.97
N ALA A 154 8.82 21.42 13.29
CA ALA A 154 7.69 22.22 13.75
C ALA A 154 6.39 21.39 13.77
N ALA A 155 6.20 20.53 12.78
CA ALA A 155 5.07 19.57 12.77
C ALA A 155 5.11 18.65 14.00
N LEU A 156 6.28 18.10 14.35
CA LEU A 156 6.44 17.28 15.55
C LEU A 156 6.16 18.04 16.86
N ASP A 157 6.57 19.32 16.95
CA ASP A 157 6.25 20.17 18.10
C ASP A 157 4.74 20.39 18.24
N HIS A 158 4.03 20.59 17.13
CA HIS A 158 2.57 20.67 17.13
C HIS A 158 1.93 19.36 17.60
N LEU A 159 2.38 18.23 17.08
CA LEU A 159 1.89 16.91 17.44
C LEU A 159 2.16 16.57 18.92
N ALA A 160 3.29 17.00 19.47
CA ALA A 160 3.60 16.82 20.88
C ALA A 160 2.63 17.58 21.79
N LYS A 161 2.26 18.81 21.41
CA LYS A 161 1.22 19.60 22.13
C LYS A 161 -0.16 18.93 22.03
N ALA A 162 -0.55 18.50 20.83
CA ALA A 162 -1.82 17.79 20.62
C ALA A 162 -1.89 16.51 21.46
N ARG A 163 -0.83 15.71 21.49
CA ARG A 163 -0.75 14.50 22.32
C ARG A 163 -0.87 14.79 23.81
N THR A 164 -0.31 15.90 24.27
CA THR A 164 -0.45 16.33 25.65
C THR A 164 -1.90 16.67 25.96
N GLU A 165 -2.61 17.30 25.02
CA GLU A 165 -4.01 17.65 25.18
C GLU A 165 -4.91 16.40 25.14
N GLU A 166 -4.65 15.43 24.26
CA GLU A 166 -5.35 14.13 24.28
C GLU A 166 -5.31 13.47 25.67
N VAL A 167 -4.13 13.49 26.32
CA VAL A 167 -3.98 12.91 27.67
C VAL A 167 -4.74 13.70 28.71
N ARG A 168 -4.78 15.03 28.62
CA ARG A 168 -5.46 15.91 29.59
C ARG A 168 -6.97 15.87 29.47
N SER A 169 -7.48 15.87 28.24
CA SER A 169 -8.91 15.87 27.96
C SER A 169 -9.55 14.48 28.02
N GLY A 170 -8.75 13.42 27.80
CA GLY A 170 -9.23 12.06 27.56
C GLY A 170 -9.84 11.86 26.17
N GLU A 171 -9.76 12.85 25.30
CA GLU A 171 -10.25 12.78 23.93
C GLU A 171 -9.19 12.17 23.01
N THR A 172 -9.62 11.61 21.89
CA THR A 172 -8.74 11.09 20.84
C THR A 172 -8.89 11.92 19.58
N PHE A 173 -7.80 12.55 19.14
CA PHE A 173 -7.84 13.42 17.97
C PHE A 173 -7.65 12.64 16.68
N ARG A 174 -8.53 12.93 15.71
CA ARG A 174 -8.49 12.37 14.36
C ARG A 174 -8.47 13.47 13.33
N VAL A 175 -7.81 13.19 12.22
CA VAL A 175 -7.79 14.05 11.03
C VAL A 175 -8.17 13.22 9.81
N ASN A 176 -8.69 13.88 8.80
CA ASN A 176 -8.97 13.23 7.53
C ASN A 176 -7.70 13.01 6.72
N TRP A 177 -7.66 11.96 5.92
CA TRP A 177 -6.63 11.77 4.90
C TRP A 177 -6.79 12.76 3.76
N LEU A 178 -8.02 12.98 3.34
CA LEU A 178 -8.40 13.81 2.20
C LEU A 178 -9.59 14.70 2.59
N PRO A 179 -9.79 15.83 1.91
CA PRO A 179 -11.06 16.55 1.97
C PRO A 179 -12.24 15.63 1.70
N ASP A 180 -13.39 15.86 2.34
CA ASP A 180 -14.55 14.99 2.17
C ASP A 180 -15.24 15.18 0.81
N THR A 181 -15.12 16.36 0.20
CA THR A 181 -15.68 16.68 -1.12
C THR A 181 -14.67 17.45 -1.99
N LEU A 182 -14.96 17.55 -3.29
CA LEU A 182 -14.18 18.40 -4.20
C LEU A 182 -14.33 19.88 -3.85
N GLU A 183 -15.52 20.30 -3.38
CA GLU A 183 -15.77 21.67 -2.92
C GLU A 183 -14.90 22.01 -1.71
N ASP A 184 -14.76 21.09 -0.76
CA ASP A 184 -13.89 21.26 0.41
C ASP A 184 -12.41 21.37 0.00
N ALA A 185 -11.98 20.56 -0.97
CA ALA A 185 -10.63 20.60 -1.50
C ALA A 185 -10.33 21.98 -2.12
N ILE A 186 -11.23 22.45 -2.99
CA ILE A 186 -11.10 23.76 -3.66
C ILE A 186 -11.13 24.91 -2.65
N ALA A 187 -12.03 24.84 -1.66
CA ALA A 187 -12.14 25.86 -0.60
C ALA A 187 -10.86 25.92 0.27
N ALA A 188 -10.19 24.80 0.45
CA ALA A 188 -8.90 24.71 1.15
C ALA A 188 -7.69 25.09 0.26
N GLY A 189 -7.90 25.43 -1.02
CA GLY A 189 -6.83 25.76 -1.96
C GLY A 189 -6.04 24.53 -2.46
N LEU A 190 -6.55 23.32 -2.24
CA LEU A 190 -5.96 22.06 -2.66
C LEU A 190 -6.47 21.71 -4.07
N THR A 191 -5.89 22.34 -5.08
CA THR A 191 -6.36 22.27 -6.47
C THR A 191 -5.42 21.50 -7.39
N ASP A 192 -4.39 20.87 -6.85
CA ASP A 192 -3.51 19.99 -7.61
C ASP A 192 -4.24 18.75 -8.10
N ILE A 193 -3.79 18.21 -9.23
CA ILE A 193 -4.49 17.12 -9.91
C ILE A 193 -4.59 15.87 -9.07
N ASP A 194 -3.56 15.53 -8.31
CA ASP A 194 -3.54 14.31 -7.51
C ASP A 194 -4.52 14.40 -6.33
N THR A 195 -4.59 15.56 -5.65
CA THR A 195 -5.57 15.76 -4.58
C THR A 195 -7.00 15.67 -5.11
N LEU A 196 -7.31 16.32 -6.23
CA LEU A 196 -8.65 16.26 -6.81
C LEU A 196 -9.02 14.84 -7.28
N GLN A 197 -8.09 14.12 -7.88
CA GLN A 197 -8.29 12.73 -8.26
C GLN A 197 -8.41 11.78 -7.05
N ALA A 198 -7.64 12.03 -5.97
CA ALA A 198 -7.76 11.28 -4.73
C ALA A 198 -9.16 11.42 -4.13
N VAL A 199 -9.66 12.66 -4.00
CA VAL A 199 -11.03 12.91 -3.52
C VAL A 199 -12.04 12.22 -4.43
N THR A 200 -11.88 12.36 -5.75
CA THR A 200 -12.78 11.71 -6.72
C THR A 200 -12.76 10.18 -6.57
N TYR A 201 -11.59 9.57 -6.37
CA TYR A 201 -11.49 8.12 -6.19
C TYR A 201 -12.10 7.67 -4.85
N TYR A 202 -11.63 8.21 -3.74
CA TYR A 202 -11.98 7.69 -2.42
C TYR A 202 -13.32 8.16 -1.88
N ARG A 203 -13.83 9.33 -2.33
CA ARG A 203 -15.00 9.99 -1.74
C ARG A 203 -16.23 10.01 -2.65
N THR A 204 -16.17 9.31 -3.79
CA THR A 204 -17.30 9.15 -4.73
C THR A 204 -17.53 7.67 -5.02
N GLU A 205 -18.54 7.36 -5.81
CA GLU A 205 -18.85 6.00 -6.28
C GLU A 205 -17.71 5.35 -7.08
N ARG A 206 -16.71 6.12 -7.53
CA ARG A 206 -15.60 5.61 -8.34
C ARG A 206 -14.80 4.54 -7.59
N GLY A 207 -14.47 4.74 -6.32
CA GLY A 207 -13.71 3.80 -5.49
C GLY A 207 -14.03 3.95 -4.01
N GLY A 208 -15.09 4.70 -3.66
CA GLY A 208 -15.55 4.83 -2.28
C GLY A 208 -15.99 3.49 -1.72
N ASN A 209 -15.72 3.27 -0.43
CA ASN A 209 -16.09 2.05 0.27
C ASN A 209 -16.49 2.39 1.71
N GLU A 210 -17.54 1.74 2.24
CA GLU A 210 -18.08 2.00 3.57
C GLU A 210 -17.08 1.67 4.70
N HIS A 211 -16.13 0.77 4.46
CA HIS A 211 -15.09 0.40 5.43
C HIS A 211 -13.90 1.36 5.43
N SER A 212 -13.78 2.24 4.43
CA SER A 212 -12.76 3.28 4.36
C SER A 212 -13.25 4.57 5.04
N THR A 213 -12.80 4.81 6.27
CA THR A 213 -13.30 5.92 7.10
C THR A 213 -12.80 7.30 6.67
N ASN A 214 -11.80 7.40 5.81
CA ASN A 214 -11.06 8.63 5.48
C ASN A 214 -10.39 9.29 6.70
N ARG A 215 -10.22 8.58 7.80
CA ARG A 215 -9.70 9.12 9.06
C ARG A 215 -8.39 8.44 9.44
N ARG A 216 -7.54 9.20 10.13
CA ARG A 216 -6.41 8.66 10.87
C ARG A 216 -6.29 9.36 12.23
N LEU A 217 -5.73 8.66 13.19
CA LEU A 217 -5.36 9.27 14.46
C LEU A 217 -4.31 10.34 14.24
N LEU A 218 -4.45 11.51 14.84
CA LEU A 218 -3.48 12.59 14.69
C LEU A 218 -2.06 12.16 15.12
N ARG A 219 -1.96 11.31 16.14
CA ARG A 219 -0.66 10.76 16.58
C ARG A 219 0.04 9.86 15.55
N SER A 220 -0.68 9.34 14.55
CA SER A 220 -0.07 8.61 13.43
C SER A 220 0.92 9.48 12.66
N ASP A 221 0.68 10.78 12.59
CA ASP A 221 1.53 11.71 11.84
C ASP A 221 2.95 11.75 12.39
N SER A 222 3.14 11.57 13.71
CA SER A 222 4.48 11.48 14.31
C SER A 222 5.22 10.19 13.91
N LEU A 223 4.49 9.08 13.74
CA LEU A 223 5.06 7.82 13.26
C LEU A 223 5.44 7.93 11.78
N LEU A 224 4.57 8.55 10.98
CA LEU A 224 4.81 8.76 9.56
C LEU A 224 5.99 9.71 9.32
N LEU A 225 6.07 10.83 10.04
CA LEU A 225 7.19 11.79 9.93
C LEU A 225 8.56 11.17 10.25
N GLY A 226 8.60 10.25 11.22
CA GLY A 226 9.81 9.53 11.62
C GLY A 226 10.17 8.33 10.74
N TYR A 227 9.31 7.96 9.79
CA TYR A 227 9.48 6.78 8.96
C TYR A 227 10.25 7.07 7.68
N ASP A 228 11.05 6.10 7.25
CA ASP A 228 11.67 6.07 5.92
C ASP A 228 11.55 4.67 5.33
N ALA A 229 10.71 4.56 4.31
CA ALA A 229 10.41 3.29 3.66
C ALA A 229 11.63 2.67 2.95
N PHE A 230 12.55 3.50 2.46
CA PHE A 230 13.70 3.07 1.66
C PHE A 230 15.01 3.02 2.44
N HIS A 231 14.97 3.34 3.75
CA HIS A 231 16.13 3.25 4.61
C HIS A 231 16.78 1.87 4.54
N LEU A 232 18.08 1.78 4.27
CA LEU A 232 18.86 0.56 4.10
C LEU A 232 18.35 -0.39 2.98
N ALA A 233 17.53 0.09 2.04
CA ALA A 233 17.12 -0.74 0.91
C ALA A 233 18.30 -1.17 0.03
N ASP A 234 19.30 -0.30 -0.11
CA ASP A 234 20.57 -0.56 -0.82
C ASP A 234 21.41 -1.67 -0.20
N GLN A 235 21.22 -1.98 1.07
CA GLN A 235 22.03 -2.93 1.82
C GLN A 235 21.33 -4.25 2.13
N LEU A 236 20.01 -4.18 2.38
CA LEU A 236 19.25 -5.31 2.92
C LEU A 236 18.27 -5.92 1.92
N MET A 237 17.85 -5.17 0.90
CA MET A 237 16.95 -5.70 -0.12
C MET A 237 17.72 -6.49 -1.17
N THR A 238 17.47 -7.79 -1.26
CA THR A 238 18.19 -8.68 -2.20
C THR A 238 17.30 -9.19 -3.35
N GLN A 239 15.99 -8.98 -3.22
CA GLN A 239 14.98 -9.47 -4.15
C GLN A 239 15.03 -8.71 -5.48
N PRO A 240 14.68 -9.37 -6.60
CA PRO A 240 14.40 -8.67 -7.84
C PRO A 240 13.25 -7.68 -7.63
N LEU A 241 13.43 -6.48 -8.20
CA LEU A 241 12.48 -5.37 -8.09
C LEU A 241 11.95 -4.99 -9.46
N GLN A 242 10.62 -4.89 -9.56
CA GLN A 242 9.93 -4.20 -10.63
C GLN A 242 9.25 -2.93 -10.12
N VAL A 243 9.41 -1.83 -10.86
CA VAL A 243 8.74 -0.55 -10.57
C VAL A 243 7.86 -0.15 -11.74
N VAL A 244 6.57 0.10 -11.47
CA VAL A 244 5.63 0.66 -12.45
C VAL A 244 5.27 2.09 -12.02
N LEU A 245 5.45 3.04 -12.92
CA LEU A 245 5.23 4.48 -12.70
C LEU A 245 4.12 5.00 -13.61
N ALA A 246 3.42 6.01 -13.12
CA ALA A 246 2.52 6.84 -13.91
C ALA A 246 3.32 7.93 -14.62
N GLY A 247 3.15 8.09 -15.94
CA GLY A 247 3.92 9.02 -16.76
C GLY A 247 3.50 10.49 -16.58
N ARG A 248 2.26 10.75 -16.14
CA ARG A 248 1.81 12.11 -15.79
C ARG A 248 2.19 12.41 -14.34
N ILE A 249 3.18 13.27 -14.18
CA ILE A 249 3.71 13.64 -12.86
C ILE A 249 2.70 14.55 -12.15
N GLY A 250 2.36 14.20 -10.92
CA GLY A 250 1.52 14.96 -10.01
C GLY A 250 2.22 15.20 -8.66
N ASN A 251 1.47 15.70 -7.68
CA ASN A 251 2.02 16.16 -6.39
C ASN A 251 2.24 15.04 -5.37
N THR A 252 1.74 13.83 -5.61
CA THR A 252 2.05 12.67 -4.73
C THR A 252 3.53 12.34 -4.64
N GLY A 253 4.33 12.79 -5.61
CA GLY A 253 5.77 12.52 -5.67
C GLY A 253 6.11 11.06 -6.00
N SER A 254 5.14 10.24 -6.37
CA SER A 254 5.34 8.81 -6.64
C SER A 254 6.28 8.52 -7.81
N TYR A 255 6.35 9.42 -8.80
CA TYR A 255 7.29 9.28 -9.91
C TYR A 255 8.73 9.38 -9.41
N ASP A 256 9.06 10.45 -8.72
CA ASP A 256 10.43 10.70 -8.24
C ASP A 256 10.84 9.66 -7.18
N MET A 257 9.93 9.32 -6.26
CA MET A 257 10.18 8.28 -5.25
C MET A 257 10.37 6.89 -5.86
N GLY A 258 9.62 6.56 -6.91
CA GLY A 258 9.81 5.30 -7.64
C GLY A 258 11.12 5.27 -8.42
N MET A 259 11.54 6.40 -9.01
CA MET A 259 12.86 6.53 -9.62
C MET A 259 14.01 6.46 -8.61
N GLU A 260 13.81 7.02 -7.41
CA GLU A 260 14.75 6.89 -6.29
C GLU A 260 14.89 5.42 -5.87
N LEU A 261 13.76 4.74 -5.65
CA LEU A 261 13.74 3.31 -5.32
C LEU A 261 14.46 2.48 -6.37
N TRP A 262 14.18 2.73 -7.67
CA TRP A 262 14.84 2.06 -8.78
C TRP A 262 16.35 2.21 -8.76
N LYS A 263 16.84 3.41 -8.45
CA LYS A 263 18.29 3.69 -8.40
C LYS A 263 18.96 3.13 -7.16
N THR A 264 18.21 2.99 -6.06
CA THR A 264 18.73 2.58 -4.76
C THR A 264 18.75 1.07 -4.59
N ALA A 265 17.77 0.37 -5.15
CA ALA A 265 17.64 -1.07 -5.00
C ALA A 265 18.84 -1.81 -5.63
N PRO A 266 19.42 -2.83 -4.97
CA PRO A 266 20.57 -3.56 -5.50
C PRO A 266 20.25 -4.42 -6.72
N ASN A 267 19.01 -4.88 -6.88
CA ASN A 267 18.58 -5.76 -7.95
C ASN A 267 17.33 -5.23 -8.68
N PRO A 268 17.40 -4.03 -9.32
CA PRO A 268 16.31 -3.49 -10.12
C PRO A 268 16.32 -4.21 -11.48
N VAL A 269 15.24 -4.92 -11.80
CA VAL A 269 15.19 -5.77 -13.01
C VAL A 269 14.28 -5.21 -14.08
N ASP A 270 13.28 -4.41 -13.72
CA ASP A 270 12.33 -3.84 -14.68
C ASP A 270 11.71 -2.53 -14.19
N LEU A 271 11.73 -1.52 -15.06
CA LEU A 271 11.09 -0.22 -14.86
C LEU A 271 10.13 0.05 -16.01
N MET A 272 8.86 0.25 -15.68
CA MET A 272 7.83 0.62 -16.65
C MET A 272 7.24 1.98 -16.32
N VAL A 273 7.22 2.89 -17.29
CA VAL A 273 6.47 4.14 -17.21
C VAL A 273 5.26 4.04 -18.14
N ILE A 274 4.06 4.19 -17.61
CA ILE A 274 2.82 4.19 -18.40
C ILE A 274 2.49 5.61 -18.79
N ASP A 275 2.73 5.93 -20.05
CA ASP A 275 2.50 7.26 -20.61
C ASP A 275 1.03 7.69 -20.49
N GLY A 276 0.81 8.97 -20.17
CA GLY A 276 -0.53 9.55 -20.00
C GLY A 276 -1.25 9.19 -18.70
N ALA A 277 -0.86 8.12 -18.00
CA ALA A 277 -1.45 7.73 -16.73
C ALA A 277 -1.07 8.70 -15.61
N GLY A 278 -2.02 9.10 -14.79
CA GLY A 278 -1.80 9.77 -13.51
C GLY A 278 -1.82 8.77 -12.34
N HIS A 279 -1.41 9.22 -11.15
CA HIS A 279 -1.29 8.38 -9.96
C HIS A 279 -2.58 7.59 -9.67
N TYR A 280 -3.73 8.27 -9.59
CA TYR A 280 -5.02 7.66 -9.23
C TYR A 280 -5.73 6.97 -10.41
N GLU A 281 -5.32 7.22 -11.63
CA GLU A 281 -5.79 6.46 -12.80
C GLU A 281 -5.15 5.07 -12.85
N MET A 282 -3.96 4.90 -12.25
CA MET A 282 -3.36 3.59 -12.03
C MET A 282 -4.18 2.72 -11.06
N TYR A 283 -5.20 3.26 -10.39
CA TYR A 283 -6.01 2.52 -9.44
C TYR A 283 -7.14 1.74 -10.11
N ASP A 284 -7.77 2.33 -11.13
CA ASP A 284 -9.02 1.79 -11.69
C ASP A 284 -9.21 2.01 -13.20
N GLU A 285 -8.42 2.87 -13.85
CA GLU A 285 -8.55 3.01 -15.30
C GLU A 285 -8.13 1.71 -16.00
N PRO A 286 -9.06 1.01 -16.69
CA PRO A 286 -8.81 -0.35 -17.13
C PRO A 286 -7.58 -0.50 -18.02
N ALA A 287 -7.32 0.46 -18.91
CA ALA A 287 -6.18 0.39 -19.84
C ALA A 287 -4.84 0.45 -19.10
N TYR A 288 -4.72 1.30 -18.09
CA TYR A 288 -3.49 1.47 -17.34
C TYR A 288 -3.28 0.33 -16.34
N VAL A 289 -4.35 -0.08 -15.64
CA VAL A 289 -4.29 -1.22 -14.73
C VAL A 289 -3.92 -2.50 -15.46
N GLU A 290 -4.51 -2.74 -16.63
CA GLU A 290 -4.23 -3.95 -17.43
C GLU A 290 -2.78 -3.98 -17.91
N ALA A 291 -2.24 -2.86 -18.39
CA ALA A 291 -0.85 -2.76 -18.80
C ALA A 291 0.11 -3.03 -17.62
N ALA A 292 -0.18 -2.47 -16.43
CA ALA A 292 0.61 -2.70 -15.23
C ALA A 292 0.55 -4.17 -14.79
N VAL A 293 -0.65 -4.76 -14.76
CA VAL A 293 -0.84 -6.16 -14.33
C VAL A 293 -0.18 -7.14 -15.29
N GLU A 294 -0.27 -6.91 -16.60
CA GLU A 294 0.41 -7.76 -17.60
C GLU A 294 1.92 -7.79 -17.35
N ARG A 295 2.51 -6.61 -17.12
CA ARG A 295 3.94 -6.50 -16.85
C ARG A 295 4.33 -7.17 -15.52
N LEU A 296 3.55 -6.95 -14.47
CA LEU A 296 3.75 -7.56 -13.15
C LEU A 296 3.60 -9.08 -13.18
N ALA A 297 2.61 -9.61 -13.93
CA ALA A 297 2.41 -11.05 -14.06
C ALA A 297 3.61 -11.73 -14.75
N GLY A 298 4.14 -11.12 -15.82
CA GLY A 298 5.35 -11.59 -16.47
C GLY A 298 6.57 -11.56 -15.53
N PHE A 299 6.71 -10.51 -14.74
CA PHE A 299 7.76 -10.41 -13.72
C PHE A 299 7.63 -11.53 -12.67
N TYR A 300 6.47 -11.70 -12.06
CA TYR A 300 6.29 -12.75 -11.06
C TYR A 300 6.42 -14.17 -11.64
N ALA A 301 6.01 -14.40 -12.89
CA ALA A 301 6.22 -15.69 -13.55
C ALA A 301 7.70 -16.04 -13.70
N ASN A 302 8.58 -15.05 -13.81
CA ASN A 302 10.03 -15.25 -13.94
C ASN A 302 10.74 -15.42 -12.59
N TYR A 303 10.20 -14.87 -11.50
CA TYR A 303 10.91 -14.77 -10.22
C TYR A 303 10.21 -15.50 -9.07
N LEU A 304 9.01 -15.98 -9.26
CA LEU A 304 8.27 -16.88 -8.36
C LEU A 304 8.06 -18.26 -9.02
#